data_ab28a362606be247ce1e916d108931cb
#
_entry.id   ab28a362606be247ce1e916d108931cb
#
_cell.length_a   1.000
_cell.length_b   1.000
_cell.length_c   1.000
_cell.angle_alpha   90.00
_cell.angle_beta   90.00
_cell.angle_gamma   90.00
#
_symmetry.space_group_name_H-M   'P 1'
#
loop_
_entity.id
_entity.type
_entity.pdbx_description
1 polymer ?
#
loop_
_entity_poly.entity_id
_entity_poly.type
_entity_poly.pdbx_seq_one_letter_code
_entity_poly.pdbx_strand_id
1 'polypeptide(L)'
;MGIIEGFVLSIIASIGTTSVLASNLLYIGLMGAAAIGGSYLLGAVQSLFVQKPSVPKPEDGSYNLKQNVPSLAYVYGTVKKGGDYIFLEEAEGSAFHIIVWCARRINGFTTHYLHDKPVTLDGAGYVTAPANFAPDYVRIRTRVGLDASTAYAEVVAAFASIWGSDCRGDGLASVMMVCKTAPQSAYLTVYPNQMPEHTAIGEGALLYDPRKDSTQPGGSGAHRVDDPNTWAFDRSLALFRLDYLTKPYGGKLTYADMYMPDWMNAANVADQTVINRSGGAEKRYHGGLWFRANNDPIEVGRQIDDAGEMVIYERADGLIGVHAGEFVEPTVRLTQDDIFAIKVDKNRRKNATVLAVRGRYVNRQNDYNTEDAAIYGMPYGIDDDSTERTQTIDNVCIQSHNHCQRKQKLKFVRANARRVTVTADYRAAKGAAYSRFVRIHYPSRGLAEAVIEVIGNVTRDLRAMRISFSGILVSPSLYDFDAATEEGAPGEIIEPAPDEGVPDAVNVTIEIRTEVVA
;
A
#
# COMPACT_ATOMS: atom_id res chain seq x y z
N MET A 1 23.49 32.83 14.49
CA MET A 1 23.02 32.10 13.30
C MET A 1 24.11 31.18 12.73
N GLY A 2 25.32 31.64 12.49
CA GLY A 2 26.38 30.83 11.86
C GLY A 2 26.79 29.52 12.55
N ILE A 3 26.67 29.42 13.87
CA ILE A 3 27.03 28.19 14.61
C ILE A 3 25.96 27.10 14.40
N ILE A 4 24.68 27.47 14.35
CA ILE A 4 23.58 26.53 14.12
C ILE A 4 23.58 26.03 12.68
N GLU A 5 23.86 26.92 11.71
CA GLU A 5 24.00 26.55 10.29
C GLU A 5 25.17 25.58 10.08
N GLY A 6 26.33 25.84 10.69
CA GLY A 6 27.48 24.94 10.61
C GLY A 6 27.20 23.56 11.21
N PHE A 7 26.47 23.50 12.30
CA PHE A 7 26.07 22.24 12.93
C PHE A 7 25.07 21.46 12.08
N VAL A 8 24.05 22.14 11.54
CA VAL A 8 23.06 21.51 10.65
C VAL A 8 23.70 20.97 9.37
N LEU A 9 24.62 21.72 8.76
CA LEU A 9 25.35 21.27 7.57
C LEU A 9 26.27 20.08 7.87
N SER A 10 26.89 20.04 9.06
CA SER A 10 27.72 18.89 9.46
C SER A 10 26.90 17.61 9.65
N ILE A 11 25.68 17.73 10.18
CA ILE A 11 24.75 16.60 10.30
C ILE A 11 24.33 16.10 8.92
N ILE A 12 23.95 16.99 8.01
CA ILE A 12 23.56 16.63 6.64
C ILE A 12 24.70 15.91 5.91
N ALA A 13 25.93 16.37 6.08
CA ALA A 13 27.12 15.73 5.51
C ALA A 13 27.37 14.33 6.10
N SER A 14 27.10 14.14 7.39
CA SER A 14 27.30 12.85 8.07
C SER A 14 26.26 11.78 7.67
N ILE A 15 25.07 12.21 7.20
CA ILE A 15 23.99 11.31 6.78
C ILE A 15 24.22 10.75 5.35
N GLY A 16 25.17 11.32 4.61
CA GLY A 16 25.55 10.82 3.28
C GLY A 16 24.45 10.92 2.22
N THR A 17 23.51 11.88 2.37
CA THR A 17 22.43 12.08 1.40
C THR A 17 22.98 12.65 0.11
N THR A 18 22.90 11.91 -0.97
CA THR A 18 23.29 12.33 -2.32
C THR A 18 22.20 13.12 -3.06
N SER A 19 21.02 13.25 -2.47
CA SER A 19 19.86 13.94 -3.06
C SER A 19 19.74 15.36 -2.51
N VAL A 20 19.84 16.35 -3.39
CA VAL A 20 19.65 17.77 -3.06
C VAL A 20 18.28 18.05 -2.41
N LEU A 21 17.27 17.29 -2.78
CA LEU A 21 15.90 17.42 -2.26
C LEU A 21 15.78 16.92 -0.81
N ALA A 22 16.41 15.78 -0.50
CA ALA A 22 16.47 15.26 0.85
C ALA A 22 17.28 16.18 1.78
N SER A 23 18.39 16.73 1.28
CA SER A 23 19.22 17.68 2.02
C SER A 23 18.47 18.98 2.33
N ASN A 24 17.69 19.51 1.39
CA ASN A 24 16.92 20.75 1.58
C ASN A 24 15.74 20.54 2.54
N LEU A 25 15.02 19.44 2.45
CA LEU A 25 13.94 19.09 3.38
C LEU A 25 14.48 18.88 4.81
N LEU A 26 15.62 18.22 4.93
CA LEU A 26 16.30 18.02 6.20
C LEU A 26 16.78 19.35 6.80
N TYR A 27 17.35 20.24 5.97
CA TYR A 27 17.79 21.58 6.38
C TYR A 27 16.63 22.44 6.89
N ILE A 28 15.51 22.48 6.17
CA ILE A 28 14.31 23.24 6.57
C ILE A 28 13.71 22.66 7.86
N GLY A 29 13.64 21.33 7.98
CA GLY A 29 13.14 20.65 9.18
C GLY A 29 14.00 20.92 10.41
N LEU A 30 15.32 20.88 10.26
CA LEU A 30 16.29 21.13 11.35
C LEU A 30 16.34 22.61 11.74
N MET A 31 16.25 23.54 10.78
CA MET A 31 16.22 24.98 11.06
C MET A 31 14.90 25.39 11.71
N GLY A 32 13.76 24.79 11.32
CA GLY A 32 12.47 24.99 11.97
C GLY A 32 12.46 24.50 13.42
N ALA A 33 13.08 23.35 13.70
CA ALA A 33 13.21 22.80 15.05
C ALA A 33 14.14 23.65 15.95
N ALA A 34 15.19 24.24 15.39
CA ALA A 34 16.10 25.11 16.11
C ALA A 34 15.44 26.42 16.60
N ALA A 35 14.42 26.88 15.91
CA ALA A 35 13.66 28.09 16.27
C ALA A 35 12.70 27.89 17.47
N ILE A 36 12.39 26.64 17.84
CA ILE A 36 11.37 26.30 18.87
C ILE A 36 11.96 25.89 20.23
N GLY A 37 13.30 25.77 20.36
CA GLY A 37 13.98 25.51 21.65
C GLY A 37 14.79 24.22 21.70
N GLY A 38 16.01 24.33 22.22
CA GLY A 38 17.08 23.35 22.11
C GLY A 38 16.90 21.97 22.76
N SER A 39 15.88 21.76 23.60
CA SER A 39 15.64 20.45 24.24
C SER A 39 14.84 19.46 23.37
N TYR A 40 14.07 19.96 22.42
CA TYR A 40 13.34 19.11 21.44
C TYR A 40 14.21 18.66 20.27
N LEU A 41 15.33 19.33 20.02
CA LEU A 41 16.26 19.05 18.94
C LEU A 41 16.90 17.65 19.06
N LEU A 42 17.31 17.24 20.24
CA LEU A 42 17.95 15.94 20.46
C LEU A 42 16.98 14.78 20.20
N GLY A 43 15.73 14.88 20.63
CA GLY A 43 14.70 13.88 20.36
C GLY A 43 14.29 13.80 18.90
N ALA A 44 14.16 14.95 18.21
CA ALA A 44 13.83 15.00 16.79
C ALA A 44 14.97 14.46 15.92
N VAL A 45 16.23 14.77 16.26
CA VAL A 45 17.40 14.25 15.54
C VAL A 45 17.55 12.74 15.77
N GLN A 46 17.36 12.24 16.99
CA GLN A 46 17.39 10.80 17.23
C GLN A 46 16.30 10.04 16.46
N SER A 47 15.10 10.61 16.31
CA SER A 47 14.03 9.99 15.54
C SER A 47 14.31 9.92 14.03
N LEU A 48 15.17 10.81 13.50
CA LEU A 48 15.60 10.79 12.09
C LEU A 48 16.60 9.65 11.79
N PHE A 49 17.32 9.14 12.82
CA PHE A 49 18.29 8.06 12.65
C PHE A 49 17.70 6.68 12.92
N VAL A 50 16.49 6.58 13.47
CA VAL A 50 15.79 5.31 13.61
C VAL A 50 15.15 4.95 12.28
N GLN A 51 15.73 3.96 11.61
CA GLN A 51 15.17 3.40 10.39
C GLN A 51 13.81 2.77 10.72
N LYS A 52 12.73 3.40 10.26
CA LYS A 52 11.38 2.85 10.47
C LYS A 52 11.20 1.62 9.58
N PRO A 53 10.46 0.61 10.07
CA PRO A 53 10.16 -0.57 9.27
C PRO A 53 9.48 -0.18 7.95
N SER A 54 9.85 -0.86 6.87
CA SER A 54 9.18 -0.74 5.58
C SER A 54 7.74 -1.24 5.65
N VAL A 55 6.93 -0.88 4.66
CA VAL A 55 5.57 -1.43 4.55
C VAL A 55 5.67 -2.94 4.38
N PRO A 56 4.92 -3.73 5.17
CA PRO A 56 4.95 -5.18 5.08
C PRO A 56 4.52 -5.68 3.70
N LYS A 57 5.16 -6.73 3.22
CA LYS A 57 4.72 -7.48 2.05
C LYS A 57 3.65 -8.50 2.44
N PRO A 58 2.89 -9.06 1.50
CA PRO A 58 1.91 -10.11 1.79
C PRO A 58 2.53 -11.30 2.53
N GLU A 59 3.74 -11.70 2.16
CA GLU A 59 4.48 -12.81 2.77
C GLU A 59 4.78 -12.57 4.26
N ASP A 60 4.95 -11.31 4.66
CA ASP A 60 5.17 -10.93 6.08
C ASP A 60 3.93 -11.15 6.93
N GLY A 61 2.74 -11.28 6.32
CA GLY A 61 1.47 -11.57 6.97
C GLY A 61 1.09 -13.04 7.00
N SER A 62 1.92 -13.95 6.51
CA SER A 62 1.59 -15.38 6.40
C SER A 62 1.55 -16.13 7.73
N TYR A 63 2.01 -15.53 8.83
CA TYR A 63 2.04 -16.13 10.16
C TYR A 63 1.56 -15.16 11.26
N ASN A 64 1.21 -15.73 12.42
CA ASN A 64 0.79 -14.95 13.57
C ASN A 64 2.00 -14.55 14.43
N LEU A 65 2.09 -13.26 14.77
CA LEU A 65 3.18 -12.77 15.62
C LEU A 65 2.89 -13.01 17.11
N LYS A 66 3.88 -13.56 17.81
CA LYS A 66 3.91 -13.70 19.26
C LYS A 66 4.93 -12.72 19.83
N GLN A 67 4.50 -11.51 20.13
CA GLN A 67 5.34 -10.46 20.73
C GLN A 67 4.64 -9.88 21.95
N ASN A 68 5.40 -9.48 22.98
CA ASN A 68 4.84 -8.91 24.19
C ASN A 68 4.04 -7.62 23.94
N VAL A 69 4.52 -6.78 23.02
CA VAL A 69 3.84 -5.53 22.64
C VAL A 69 3.99 -5.36 21.12
N PRO A 70 3.11 -5.97 20.30
CA PRO A 70 3.13 -5.76 18.87
C PRO A 70 2.66 -4.36 18.51
N SER A 71 3.22 -3.77 17.46
CA SER A 71 2.70 -2.54 16.90
C SER A 71 1.35 -2.80 16.23
N LEU A 72 0.38 -1.91 16.46
CA LEU A 72 -0.97 -2.03 15.91
C LEU A 72 -0.96 -2.15 14.39
N ALA A 73 -1.71 -3.10 13.85
CA ALA A 73 -1.87 -3.30 12.41
C ALA A 73 -3.18 -2.68 11.92
N TYR A 74 -3.13 -2.06 10.73
CA TYR A 74 -4.26 -1.46 10.04
C TYR A 74 -4.41 -2.05 8.66
N VAL A 75 -5.64 -2.13 8.17
CA VAL A 75 -5.98 -2.75 6.88
C VAL A 75 -6.90 -1.84 6.07
N TYR A 76 -6.54 -1.60 4.82
CA TYR A 76 -7.38 -1.00 3.79
C TYR A 76 -7.66 -2.01 2.67
N GLY A 77 -8.87 -2.00 2.14
CA GLY A 77 -9.30 -2.91 1.09
C GLY A 77 -9.31 -4.37 1.55
N THR A 78 -9.13 -5.30 0.63
CA THR A 78 -9.16 -6.74 0.92
C THR A 78 -7.73 -7.28 0.93
N VAL A 79 -7.33 -7.95 2.00
CA VAL A 79 -6.00 -8.57 2.15
C VAL A 79 -6.10 -9.92 2.83
N LYS A 80 -5.12 -10.80 2.58
CA LYS A 80 -4.87 -12.02 3.36
C LYS A 80 -3.74 -11.75 4.34
N LYS A 81 -3.96 -11.99 5.63
CA LYS A 81 -2.93 -11.89 6.66
C LYS A 81 -3.28 -12.67 7.93
N GLY A 82 -2.28 -13.00 8.70
CA GLY A 82 -2.38 -13.40 10.09
C GLY A 82 -2.61 -12.20 11.01
N GLY A 83 -2.62 -12.43 12.29
CA GLY A 83 -2.77 -11.39 13.32
C GLY A 83 -1.75 -11.52 14.43
N ASP A 84 -1.88 -10.65 15.42
CA ASP A 84 -1.02 -10.62 16.59
C ASP A 84 -1.70 -11.31 17.76
N TYR A 85 -1.00 -12.24 18.40
CA TYR A 85 -1.51 -12.90 19.61
C TYR A 85 -1.58 -11.93 20.77
N ILE A 86 -2.75 -11.87 21.42
CA ILE A 86 -2.96 -11.14 22.68
C ILE A 86 -3.30 -12.07 23.82
N PHE A 87 -3.72 -13.30 23.53
CA PHE A 87 -4.01 -14.33 24.51
C PHE A 87 -3.78 -15.72 23.91
N LEU A 88 -3.10 -16.59 24.68
CA LEU A 88 -2.87 -17.98 24.31
C LEU A 88 -2.67 -18.78 25.60
N GLU A 89 -3.70 -19.52 26.01
CA GLU A 89 -3.71 -20.31 27.24
C GLU A 89 -4.49 -21.62 27.02
N GLU A 90 -4.26 -22.58 27.88
CA GLU A 90 -4.90 -23.89 27.86
C GLU A 90 -5.81 -24.06 29.08
N ALA A 91 -7.01 -24.57 28.85
CA ALA A 91 -7.93 -25.00 29.89
C ALA A 91 -8.69 -26.25 29.43
N GLU A 92 -8.82 -27.24 30.30
CA GLU A 92 -9.61 -28.44 30.12
C GLU A 92 -9.33 -29.17 28.78
N GLY A 93 -8.08 -29.25 28.38
CA GLY A 93 -7.67 -29.87 27.10
C GLY A 93 -8.03 -29.07 25.86
N SER A 94 -8.24 -27.77 25.98
CA SER A 94 -8.49 -26.86 24.86
C SER A 94 -7.54 -25.67 24.92
N ALA A 95 -6.88 -25.38 23.80
CA ALA A 95 -6.07 -24.18 23.65
C ALA A 95 -6.93 -23.04 23.11
N PHE A 96 -6.91 -21.91 23.80
CA PHE A 96 -7.65 -20.71 23.44
C PHE A 96 -6.70 -19.65 22.89
N HIS A 97 -6.95 -19.22 21.68
CA HIS A 97 -6.17 -18.22 20.98
C HIS A 97 -7.03 -16.99 20.74
N ILE A 98 -6.57 -15.80 21.17
CA ILE A 98 -7.16 -14.54 20.71
C ILE A 98 -6.12 -13.79 19.92
N ILE A 99 -6.47 -13.49 18.68
CA ILE A 99 -5.59 -12.93 17.67
C ILE A 99 -6.22 -11.62 17.18
N VAL A 100 -5.52 -10.50 17.34
CA VAL A 100 -5.94 -9.21 16.80
C VAL A 100 -5.50 -9.11 15.35
N TRP A 101 -6.46 -8.94 14.46
CA TRP A 101 -6.24 -8.87 13.02
C TRP A 101 -6.09 -7.42 12.52
N CYS A 102 -6.87 -6.48 13.07
CA CYS A 102 -6.82 -5.06 12.72
C CYS A 102 -7.18 -4.21 13.94
N ALA A 103 -6.43 -3.12 14.15
CA ALA A 103 -6.67 -2.16 15.22
C ALA A 103 -7.72 -1.09 14.84
N ARG A 104 -8.73 -1.49 14.09
CA ARG A 104 -9.83 -0.65 13.63
C ARG A 104 -11.02 -1.51 13.26
N ARG A 105 -12.22 -0.91 13.28
CA ARG A 105 -13.42 -1.54 12.73
C ARG A 105 -13.21 -1.88 11.25
N ILE A 106 -13.54 -3.11 10.87
CA ILE A 106 -13.46 -3.66 9.52
C ILE A 106 -14.86 -4.02 9.00
N ASN A 107 -14.98 -4.25 7.69
CA ASN A 107 -16.25 -4.72 7.11
C ASN A 107 -16.55 -6.17 7.51
N GLY A 108 -15.53 -7.04 7.44
CA GLY A 108 -15.70 -8.44 7.85
C GLY A 108 -14.56 -9.34 7.40
N PHE A 109 -14.69 -10.62 7.75
CA PHE A 109 -13.84 -11.70 7.28
C PHE A 109 -14.57 -12.49 6.20
N THR A 110 -13.86 -12.83 5.11
CA THR A 110 -14.44 -13.58 3.99
C THR A 110 -14.04 -15.04 4.00
N THR A 111 -12.77 -15.33 4.32
CA THR A 111 -12.24 -16.70 4.32
C THR A 111 -11.24 -16.86 5.45
N HIS A 112 -11.33 -17.95 6.19
CA HIS A 112 -10.35 -18.34 7.20
C HIS A 112 -9.46 -19.45 6.66
N TYR A 113 -8.21 -19.47 7.08
CA TYR A 113 -7.23 -20.48 6.71
C TYR A 113 -6.57 -21.03 7.98
N LEU A 114 -6.28 -22.33 7.95
CA LEU A 114 -5.46 -23.01 8.94
C LEU A 114 -4.30 -23.68 8.20
N HIS A 115 -3.06 -23.33 8.53
CA HIS A 115 -1.85 -23.74 7.79
C HIS A 115 -2.01 -23.52 6.27
N ASP A 116 -2.45 -22.34 5.87
CA ASP A 116 -2.71 -21.95 4.48
C ASP A 116 -3.78 -22.76 3.71
N LYS A 117 -4.47 -23.67 4.38
CA LYS A 117 -5.63 -24.37 3.80
C LYS A 117 -6.91 -23.64 4.16
N PRO A 118 -7.77 -23.31 3.17
CA PRO A 118 -9.04 -22.64 3.46
C PRO A 118 -9.96 -23.54 4.27
N VAL A 119 -10.67 -22.95 5.23
CA VAL A 119 -11.58 -23.70 6.08
C VAL A 119 -13.03 -23.25 5.89
N THR A 120 -13.95 -24.19 6.01
CA THR A 120 -15.40 -23.94 6.04
C THR A 120 -15.88 -24.04 7.47
N LEU A 121 -16.70 -23.07 7.89
CA LEU A 121 -17.28 -23.01 9.23
C LEU A 121 -18.78 -23.29 9.17
N ASP A 122 -19.30 -23.94 10.21
CA ASP A 122 -20.73 -24.03 10.45
C ASP A 122 -21.30 -22.75 11.12
N GLY A 123 -22.61 -22.69 11.35
CA GLY A 123 -23.26 -21.54 12.01
C GLY A 123 -22.82 -21.31 13.48
N ALA A 124 -22.20 -22.28 14.13
CA ALA A 124 -21.67 -22.20 15.48
C ALA A 124 -20.17 -21.85 15.51
N GLY A 125 -19.53 -21.78 14.31
CA GLY A 125 -18.12 -21.47 14.13
C GLY A 125 -17.17 -22.67 14.18
N TYR A 126 -17.67 -23.90 14.18
CA TYR A 126 -16.84 -25.09 14.08
C TYR A 126 -16.36 -25.32 12.65
N VAL A 127 -15.12 -25.78 12.52
CA VAL A 127 -14.55 -26.14 11.22
C VAL A 127 -15.20 -27.44 10.73
N THR A 128 -15.78 -27.42 9.55
CA THR A 128 -16.42 -28.55 8.89
C THR A 128 -15.58 -29.12 7.75
N ALA A 129 -14.70 -28.32 7.17
CA ALA A 129 -13.71 -28.71 6.19
C ALA A 129 -12.41 -27.91 6.40
N PRO A 130 -11.24 -28.51 6.23
CA PRO A 130 -10.99 -29.93 5.91
C PRO A 130 -11.38 -30.88 7.04
N ALA A 131 -11.64 -32.14 6.70
CA ALA A 131 -12.23 -33.14 7.59
C ALA A 131 -11.40 -33.49 8.83
N ASN A 132 -10.09 -33.26 8.81
CA ASN A 132 -9.22 -33.51 9.95
C ASN A 132 -9.56 -32.65 11.18
N PHE A 133 -10.08 -31.43 10.98
CA PHE A 133 -10.49 -30.54 12.07
C PHE A 133 -11.97 -30.73 12.49
N ALA A 134 -12.73 -31.53 11.72
CA ALA A 134 -14.13 -31.80 12.01
C ALA A 134 -14.31 -33.01 12.96
N PRO A 135 -15.44 -33.14 13.68
CA PRO A 135 -16.55 -32.18 13.63
C PRO A 135 -16.44 -31.00 14.62
N ASP A 136 -15.53 -31.06 15.63
CA ASP A 136 -15.52 -30.10 16.70
C ASP A 136 -14.13 -29.82 17.32
N TYR A 137 -13.05 -30.24 16.61
CA TYR A 137 -11.69 -30.02 17.10
C TYR A 137 -11.27 -28.55 17.06
N VAL A 138 -11.70 -27.79 16.03
CA VAL A 138 -11.35 -26.38 15.89
C VAL A 138 -12.60 -25.54 15.75
N ARG A 139 -12.68 -24.47 16.53
CA ARG A 139 -13.75 -23.47 16.47
C ARG A 139 -13.18 -22.08 16.29
N ILE A 140 -13.76 -21.29 15.37
CA ILE A 140 -13.36 -19.93 15.06
C ILE A 140 -14.55 -18.99 15.29
N ARG A 141 -14.33 -17.90 16.02
CA ARG A 141 -15.27 -16.80 16.17
C ARG A 141 -14.57 -15.48 15.91
N THR A 142 -15.30 -14.53 15.34
CA THR A 142 -14.73 -13.25 14.90
C THR A 142 -15.46 -12.07 15.50
N ARG A 143 -14.76 -10.94 15.57
CA ARG A 143 -15.26 -9.62 15.89
C ARG A 143 -14.73 -8.61 14.91
N VAL A 144 -15.59 -7.71 14.47
CA VAL A 144 -15.24 -6.70 13.45
C VAL A 144 -14.67 -5.40 14.04
N GLY A 145 -14.46 -5.35 15.36
CA GLY A 145 -13.89 -4.17 16.01
C GLY A 145 -14.87 -3.02 16.16
N LEU A 146 -16.03 -3.28 16.74
CA LEU A 146 -16.98 -2.24 17.13
C LEU A 146 -16.41 -1.38 18.27
N ASP A 147 -16.79 -0.11 18.34
CA ASP A 147 -16.37 0.84 19.39
C ASP A 147 -16.74 0.38 20.79
N ALA A 148 -17.85 -0.35 20.92
CA ALA A 148 -18.23 -1.08 22.11
C ALA A 148 -18.47 -2.55 21.75
N SER A 149 -17.65 -3.43 22.27
CA SER A 149 -17.71 -4.87 22.05
C SER A 149 -18.02 -5.60 23.36
N THR A 150 -18.14 -6.92 23.33
CA THR A 150 -18.27 -7.77 24.51
C THR A 150 -17.07 -8.69 24.60
N ALA A 151 -16.65 -9.11 25.77
CA ALA A 151 -15.60 -10.14 25.89
C ALA A 151 -16.05 -11.47 25.25
N TYR A 152 -15.12 -12.29 24.78
CA TYR A 152 -15.43 -13.63 24.31
C TYR A 152 -15.92 -14.49 25.50
N ALA A 153 -17.18 -14.85 25.49
CA ALA A 153 -17.82 -15.52 26.63
C ALA A 153 -17.14 -16.85 26.99
N GLU A 154 -16.69 -17.59 26.00
CA GLU A 154 -15.98 -18.85 26.17
C GLU A 154 -14.64 -18.65 26.93
N VAL A 155 -13.92 -17.58 26.61
CA VAL A 155 -12.65 -17.27 27.28
C VAL A 155 -12.89 -16.78 28.70
N VAL A 156 -13.92 -15.93 28.90
CA VAL A 156 -14.32 -15.48 30.25
C VAL A 156 -14.72 -16.67 31.13
N ALA A 157 -15.45 -17.65 30.58
CA ALA A 157 -15.85 -18.83 31.33
C ALA A 157 -14.66 -19.72 31.70
N ALA A 158 -13.70 -19.91 30.79
CA ALA A 158 -12.52 -20.76 31.03
C ALA A 158 -11.45 -20.09 31.92
N PHE A 159 -11.33 -18.76 31.85
CA PHE A 159 -10.20 -18.02 32.45
C PHE A 159 -10.67 -16.81 33.30
N ALA A 160 -11.75 -16.93 34.06
CA ALA A 160 -12.35 -15.81 34.80
C ALA A 160 -11.39 -15.05 35.74
N SER A 161 -10.28 -15.68 36.14
CA SER A 161 -9.25 -15.06 37.02
C SER A 161 -8.26 -14.15 36.26
N ILE A 162 -8.12 -14.31 34.93
CA ILE A 162 -7.11 -13.60 34.14
C ILE A 162 -7.74 -12.89 32.93
N TRP A 163 -8.96 -13.28 32.50
CA TRP A 163 -9.68 -12.66 31.39
C TRP A 163 -11.13 -12.38 31.80
N GLY A 164 -11.37 -11.15 32.23
CA GLY A 164 -12.69 -10.72 32.68
C GLY A 164 -13.64 -10.26 31.58
N SER A 165 -14.86 -9.92 31.97
CA SER A 165 -15.87 -9.35 31.05
C SER A 165 -15.50 -7.95 30.54
N ASP A 166 -14.53 -7.30 31.13
CA ASP A 166 -13.92 -6.02 30.75
C ASP A 166 -12.87 -6.16 29.64
N CYS A 167 -12.37 -7.37 29.37
CA CYS A 167 -11.45 -7.67 28.27
C CYS A 167 -12.19 -7.74 26.92
N ARG A 168 -12.80 -6.62 26.52
CA ARG A 168 -13.76 -6.56 25.39
C ARG A 168 -13.08 -6.41 24.03
N GLY A 169 -11.91 -5.80 23.95
CA GLY A 169 -11.23 -5.51 22.69
C GLY A 169 -11.98 -4.46 21.84
N ASP A 170 -12.48 -3.39 22.48
CA ASP A 170 -13.19 -2.31 21.79
C ASP A 170 -12.31 -1.71 20.68
N GLY A 171 -12.88 -1.50 19.50
CA GLY A 171 -12.17 -1.00 18.32
C GLY A 171 -11.21 -1.99 17.67
N LEU A 172 -11.05 -3.22 18.18
CA LEU A 172 -10.13 -4.23 17.65
C LEU A 172 -10.88 -5.34 16.90
N ALA A 173 -10.61 -5.46 15.61
CA ALA A 173 -11.05 -6.64 14.87
C ALA A 173 -10.19 -7.84 15.24
N SER A 174 -10.82 -8.90 15.71
CA SER A 174 -10.13 -10.05 16.29
C SER A 174 -10.77 -11.37 15.92
N VAL A 175 -9.98 -12.43 16.08
CA VAL A 175 -10.37 -13.81 15.88
C VAL A 175 -10.09 -14.57 17.18
N MET A 176 -11.07 -15.27 17.71
CA MET A 176 -10.89 -16.29 18.71
C MET A 176 -10.88 -17.66 18.02
N MET A 177 -9.82 -18.41 18.25
CA MET A 177 -9.72 -19.80 17.80
C MET A 177 -9.56 -20.70 19.03
N VAL A 178 -10.37 -21.74 19.10
CA VAL A 178 -10.28 -22.76 20.16
C VAL A 178 -9.92 -24.08 19.50
N CYS A 179 -8.82 -24.69 19.94
CA CYS A 179 -8.34 -25.98 19.46
C CYS A 179 -8.44 -27.00 20.58
N LYS A 180 -9.33 -27.99 20.45
CA LYS A 180 -9.46 -29.09 21.41
C LYS A 180 -8.37 -30.13 21.23
N THR A 181 -7.87 -30.70 22.33
CA THR A 181 -6.95 -31.82 22.26
C THR A 181 -7.60 -33.02 21.58
N ALA A 182 -6.84 -33.74 20.79
CA ALA A 182 -7.26 -35.00 20.18
C ALA A 182 -6.67 -36.18 20.97
N PRO A 183 -7.33 -37.36 20.97
CA PRO A 183 -6.74 -38.57 21.50
C PRO A 183 -5.36 -38.84 20.87
N GLN A 184 -4.44 -39.38 21.66
CA GLN A 184 -3.05 -39.62 21.21
C GLN A 184 -2.98 -40.41 19.89
N SER A 185 -3.88 -41.37 19.68
CA SER A 185 -3.96 -42.16 18.46
C SER A 185 -4.43 -41.38 17.23
N ALA A 186 -5.15 -40.27 17.43
CA ALA A 186 -5.68 -39.42 16.36
C ALA A 186 -4.96 -38.07 16.22
N TYR A 187 -4.05 -37.75 17.16
CA TYR A 187 -3.44 -36.42 17.24
C TYR A 187 -2.77 -35.98 15.94
N LEU A 188 -1.94 -36.82 15.35
CA LEU A 188 -1.25 -36.50 14.09
C LEU A 188 -2.21 -36.45 12.88
N THR A 189 -3.37 -37.10 12.97
CA THR A 189 -4.40 -36.98 11.93
C THR A 189 -5.12 -35.66 12.04
N VAL A 190 -5.48 -35.22 13.25
CA VAL A 190 -6.15 -33.95 13.50
C VAL A 190 -5.21 -32.76 13.32
N TYR A 191 -4.02 -32.85 13.89
CA TYR A 191 -3.02 -31.79 13.90
C TYR A 191 -1.68 -32.25 13.28
N PRO A 192 -1.63 -32.49 11.96
CA PRO A 192 -0.43 -33.04 11.30
C PRO A 192 0.77 -32.10 11.41
N ASN A 193 0.55 -30.80 11.47
CA ASN A 193 1.57 -29.76 11.59
C ASN A 193 1.52 -29.06 12.97
N GLN A 194 1.18 -29.79 14.03
CA GLN A 194 0.97 -29.25 15.39
C GLN A 194 -0.24 -28.29 15.47
N MET A 195 -0.16 -27.31 16.40
CA MET A 195 -1.22 -26.33 16.60
C MET A 195 -1.39 -25.46 15.34
N PRO A 196 -2.63 -25.31 14.80
CA PRO A 196 -2.86 -24.57 13.58
C PRO A 196 -2.48 -23.10 13.69
N GLU A 197 -1.80 -22.60 12.66
CA GLU A 197 -1.63 -21.16 12.45
C GLU A 197 -2.83 -20.62 11.68
N HIS A 198 -3.37 -19.49 12.15
CA HIS A 198 -4.56 -18.89 11.57
C HIS A 198 -4.22 -17.68 10.71
N THR A 199 -4.65 -17.68 9.47
CA THR A 199 -4.70 -16.49 8.61
C THR A 199 -6.12 -16.27 8.09
N ALA A 200 -6.42 -15.06 7.64
CA ALA A 200 -7.73 -14.76 7.08
C ALA A 200 -7.65 -13.76 5.93
N ILE A 201 -8.52 -13.94 4.95
CA ILE A 201 -8.89 -12.88 4.02
C ILE A 201 -9.98 -12.06 4.70
N GLY A 202 -9.76 -10.76 4.78
CA GLY A 202 -10.73 -9.83 5.34
C GLY A 202 -10.82 -8.54 4.55
N GLU A 203 -11.97 -7.93 4.67
CA GLU A 203 -12.29 -6.61 4.14
C GLU A 203 -12.04 -5.57 5.22
N GLY A 204 -11.04 -4.72 5.01
CA GLY A 204 -10.50 -3.78 5.98
C GLY A 204 -11.45 -2.65 6.36
N ALA A 205 -10.86 -1.51 6.65
CA ALA A 205 -11.54 -0.35 7.21
C ALA A 205 -12.74 0.14 6.38
N LEU A 206 -13.79 0.57 7.08
CA LEU A 206 -14.86 1.38 6.50
C LEU A 206 -14.33 2.79 6.23
N LEU A 207 -14.69 3.37 5.08
CA LEU A 207 -14.14 4.64 4.59
C LEU A 207 -15.23 5.67 4.36
N TYR A 208 -14.89 6.92 4.62
CA TYR A 208 -15.71 8.05 4.22
C TYR A 208 -15.56 8.29 2.72
N ASP A 209 -16.69 8.34 2.03
CA ASP A 209 -16.75 8.72 0.62
C ASP A 209 -17.51 10.04 0.48
N PRO A 210 -16.83 11.16 0.15
CA PRO A 210 -17.47 12.48 0.03
C PRO A 210 -18.52 12.53 -1.07
N ARG A 211 -18.46 11.63 -2.07
CA ARG A 211 -19.48 11.54 -3.14
C ARG A 211 -20.83 10.99 -2.62
N LYS A 212 -20.77 10.23 -1.52
CA LYS A 212 -21.93 9.62 -0.84
C LYS A 212 -22.43 10.45 0.35
N ASP A 213 -21.95 11.69 0.49
CA ASP A 213 -22.35 12.62 1.54
C ASP A 213 -23.15 13.81 0.95
N SER A 214 -24.46 13.85 1.23
CA SER A 214 -25.32 14.93 0.76
C SER A 214 -25.03 16.30 1.40
N THR A 215 -24.17 16.40 2.41
CA THR A 215 -23.72 17.67 2.99
C THR A 215 -22.51 18.25 2.24
N GLN A 216 -21.84 17.45 1.40
CA GLN A 216 -20.75 17.93 0.56
C GLN A 216 -21.29 18.45 -0.78
N PRO A 217 -20.76 19.59 -1.27
CA PRO A 217 -21.13 20.09 -2.60
C PRO A 217 -20.85 19.05 -3.70
N GLY A 218 -21.88 18.63 -4.40
CA GLY A 218 -21.78 17.59 -5.45
C GLY A 218 -21.90 16.15 -4.96
N GLY A 219 -22.00 15.92 -3.65
CA GLY A 219 -22.24 14.61 -3.07
C GLY A 219 -23.73 14.31 -2.90
N SER A 220 -24.05 13.01 -2.72
CA SER A 220 -25.41 12.53 -2.51
C SER A 220 -25.41 11.25 -1.69
N GLY A 221 -26.22 11.16 -0.63
CA GLY A 221 -26.31 9.97 0.19
C GLY A 221 -26.15 10.21 1.69
N ALA A 222 -25.94 9.13 2.44
CA ALA A 222 -26.05 9.11 3.89
C ALA A 222 -24.70 9.19 4.63
N HIS A 223 -23.56 9.16 3.93
CA HIS A 223 -22.27 9.31 4.60
C HIS A 223 -22.17 10.65 5.33
N ARG A 224 -21.54 10.66 6.50
CA ARG A 224 -21.25 11.87 7.28
C ARG A 224 -19.80 11.80 7.79
N VAL A 225 -19.10 12.91 7.71
CA VAL A 225 -17.69 13.01 8.14
C VAL A 225 -17.53 12.67 9.63
N ASP A 226 -18.45 13.09 10.46
CA ASP A 226 -18.44 12.96 11.92
C ASP A 226 -19.14 11.70 12.44
N ASP A 227 -19.73 10.90 11.56
CA ASP A 227 -20.38 9.61 11.91
C ASP A 227 -19.80 8.42 11.13
N PRO A 228 -18.76 7.75 11.67
CA PRO A 228 -18.16 6.58 11.04
C PRO A 228 -19.11 5.40 10.83
N ASN A 229 -20.29 5.37 11.50
CA ASN A 229 -21.29 4.31 11.28
C ASN A 229 -21.97 4.43 9.92
N THR A 230 -21.92 5.59 9.28
CA THR A 230 -22.44 5.83 7.94
C THR A 230 -21.47 5.43 6.84
N TRP A 231 -20.22 5.13 7.17
CA TRP A 231 -19.16 4.81 6.21
C TRP A 231 -19.33 3.39 5.67
N ALA A 232 -18.73 3.13 4.52
CA ALA A 232 -18.84 1.85 3.87
C ALA A 232 -17.46 1.30 3.49
N PHE A 233 -17.40 0.00 3.28
CA PHE A 233 -16.20 -0.64 2.72
C PHE A 233 -16.01 -0.21 1.26
N ASP A 234 -14.79 0.11 0.92
CA ASP A 234 -14.38 0.43 -0.44
C ASP A 234 -12.92 0.00 -0.67
N ARG A 235 -12.53 -0.17 -1.93
CA ARG A 235 -11.18 -0.55 -2.34
C ARG A 235 -10.47 0.55 -3.14
N SER A 236 -11.09 1.73 -3.25
CA SER A 236 -10.54 2.89 -3.96
C SER A 236 -9.29 3.42 -3.27
N LEU A 237 -8.17 3.46 -3.99
CA LEU A 237 -6.90 4.00 -3.47
C LEU A 237 -7.01 5.49 -3.13
N ALA A 238 -7.89 6.23 -3.82
CA ALA A 238 -8.15 7.64 -3.49
C ALA A 238 -8.79 7.78 -2.10
N LEU A 239 -9.75 6.92 -1.77
CA LEU A 239 -10.37 6.93 -0.44
C LEU A 239 -9.42 6.42 0.64
N PHE A 240 -8.53 5.45 0.34
CA PHE A 240 -7.47 5.05 1.28
C PHE A 240 -6.58 6.25 1.64
N ARG A 241 -6.17 7.00 0.63
CA ARG A 241 -5.29 8.14 0.85
C ARG A 241 -5.95 9.27 1.60
N LEU A 242 -7.20 9.57 1.28
CA LEU A 242 -8.02 10.55 2.00
C LEU A 242 -8.16 10.19 3.48
N ASP A 243 -8.53 8.94 3.77
CA ASP A 243 -8.63 8.45 5.15
C ASP A 243 -7.27 8.46 5.85
N TYR A 244 -6.20 7.99 5.19
CA TYR A 244 -4.85 7.95 5.76
C TYR A 244 -4.33 9.34 6.15
N LEU A 245 -4.60 10.37 5.34
CA LEU A 245 -4.22 11.75 5.66
C LEU A 245 -4.89 12.28 6.93
N THR A 246 -6.08 11.78 7.27
CA THR A 246 -6.83 12.24 8.44
C THR A 246 -6.57 11.44 9.72
N LYS A 247 -5.81 10.33 9.66
CA LYS A 247 -5.60 9.46 10.82
C LYS A 247 -4.35 9.83 11.64
N PRO A 248 -4.36 9.53 12.96
CA PRO A 248 -3.23 9.81 13.84
C PRO A 248 -1.93 9.08 13.45
N TYR A 249 -2.04 7.91 12.81
CA TYR A 249 -0.91 7.12 12.29
C TYR A 249 -0.47 7.54 10.89
N GLY A 250 -1.18 8.47 10.25
CA GLY A 250 -0.89 9.00 8.93
C GLY A 250 -0.63 10.50 8.95
N GLY A 251 -1.39 11.28 8.17
CA GLY A 251 -1.16 12.71 7.99
C GLY A 251 -1.57 13.61 9.17
N LYS A 252 -2.43 13.14 10.07
CA LYS A 252 -2.97 13.88 11.22
C LYS A 252 -3.72 15.17 10.84
N LEU A 253 -4.22 15.26 9.62
CA LEU A 253 -5.02 16.35 9.12
C LEU A 253 -6.50 16.12 9.46
N THR A 254 -7.34 17.11 9.18
CA THR A 254 -8.79 16.98 9.29
C THR A 254 -9.43 16.96 7.90
N TYR A 255 -10.67 16.51 7.79
CA TYR A 255 -11.40 16.59 6.52
C TYR A 255 -11.65 18.04 6.08
N ALA A 256 -11.62 19.01 7.01
CA ALA A 256 -11.72 20.44 6.70
C ALA A 256 -10.48 20.99 5.99
N ASP A 257 -9.32 20.33 6.13
CA ASP A 257 -8.09 20.69 5.43
C ASP A 257 -8.05 20.18 3.98
N MET A 258 -9.06 19.39 3.56
CA MET A 258 -9.11 18.75 2.25
C MET A 258 -9.97 19.54 1.27
N TYR A 259 -9.49 19.70 0.04
CA TYR A 259 -10.32 20.24 -1.03
C TYR A 259 -11.13 19.10 -1.66
N MET A 260 -12.33 18.87 -1.11
CA MET A 260 -13.17 17.72 -1.44
C MET A 260 -13.46 17.50 -2.93
N PRO A 261 -13.66 18.54 -3.78
CA PRO A 261 -13.91 18.30 -5.21
C PRO A 261 -12.81 17.49 -5.90
N ASP A 262 -11.53 17.72 -5.56
CA ASP A 262 -10.42 16.96 -6.15
C ASP A 262 -10.45 15.50 -5.67
N TRP A 263 -10.74 15.27 -4.38
CA TRP A 263 -10.85 13.91 -3.82
C TRP A 263 -12.03 13.14 -4.40
N MET A 264 -13.17 13.82 -4.63
CA MET A 264 -14.31 13.21 -5.32
C MET A 264 -13.95 12.83 -6.75
N ASN A 265 -13.22 13.70 -7.49
CA ASN A 265 -12.74 13.39 -8.83
C ASN A 265 -11.75 12.22 -8.82
N ALA A 266 -10.79 12.21 -7.90
CA ALA A 266 -9.83 11.11 -7.78
C ALA A 266 -10.51 9.77 -7.50
N ALA A 267 -11.54 9.77 -6.65
CA ALA A 267 -12.35 8.59 -6.39
C ALA A 267 -13.17 8.16 -7.62
N ASN A 268 -13.71 9.11 -8.41
CA ASN A 268 -14.38 8.79 -9.67
C ASN A 268 -13.43 8.16 -10.69
N VAL A 269 -12.21 8.69 -10.80
CA VAL A 269 -11.17 8.13 -11.68
C VAL A 269 -10.73 6.74 -11.22
N ALA A 270 -10.60 6.53 -9.90
CA ALA A 270 -10.29 5.21 -9.35
C ALA A 270 -11.38 4.17 -9.65
N ASP A 271 -12.63 4.61 -9.71
CA ASP A 271 -13.80 3.77 -9.98
C ASP A 271 -14.10 3.57 -11.47
N GLN A 272 -13.36 4.22 -12.37
CA GLN A 272 -13.53 3.98 -13.81
C GLN A 272 -13.33 2.50 -14.13
N THR A 273 -14.20 1.97 -14.97
CA THR A 273 -14.10 0.60 -15.45
C THR A 273 -13.06 0.52 -16.56
N VAL A 274 -12.12 -0.42 -16.41
CA VAL A 274 -11.12 -0.78 -17.43
C VAL A 274 -11.29 -2.24 -17.78
N ILE A 275 -10.95 -2.58 -19.02
CA ILE A 275 -11.02 -3.96 -19.51
C ILE A 275 -9.61 -4.55 -19.45
N ASN A 276 -9.47 -5.76 -18.93
CA ASN A 276 -8.22 -6.51 -18.93
C ASN A 276 -8.08 -7.36 -20.21
N ARG A 277 -6.90 -7.97 -20.41
CA ARG A 277 -6.59 -8.79 -21.58
C ARG A 277 -7.60 -9.91 -21.84
N SER A 278 -8.18 -10.52 -20.80
CA SER A 278 -9.18 -11.59 -20.92
C SER A 278 -10.59 -11.08 -21.24
N GLY A 279 -10.78 -9.77 -21.36
CA GLY A 279 -12.10 -9.14 -21.57
C GLY A 279 -12.88 -8.91 -20.26
N GLY A 280 -12.31 -9.23 -19.11
CA GLY A 280 -12.91 -8.98 -17.81
C GLY A 280 -12.87 -7.49 -17.43
N ALA A 281 -13.92 -7.02 -16.76
CA ALA A 281 -14.00 -5.64 -16.28
C ALA A 281 -13.44 -5.52 -14.86
N GLU A 282 -12.60 -4.52 -14.62
CA GLU A 282 -12.09 -4.19 -13.28
C GLU A 282 -12.09 -2.68 -13.04
N LYS A 283 -11.93 -2.29 -11.78
CA LYS A 283 -11.79 -0.88 -11.42
C LYS A 283 -10.35 -0.39 -11.61
N ARG A 284 -10.23 0.86 -12.08
CA ARG A 284 -8.95 1.41 -12.57
C ARG A 284 -7.86 1.47 -11.50
N TYR A 285 -8.18 1.97 -10.31
CA TYR A 285 -7.23 2.14 -9.19
C TYR A 285 -7.83 1.63 -7.89
N HIS A 286 -8.15 0.33 -7.86
CA HIS A 286 -8.55 -0.37 -6.64
C HIS A 286 -7.42 -1.26 -6.14
N GLY A 287 -7.32 -1.41 -4.83
CA GLY A 287 -6.25 -2.17 -4.21
C GLY A 287 -6.57 -2.70 -2.82
N GLY A 288 -5.51 -3.05 -2.11
CA GLY A 288 -5.56 -3.42 -0.69
C GLY A 288 -4.16 -3.30 -0.09
N LEU A 289 -4.11 -2.96 1.18
CA LEU A 289 -2.87 -2.70 1.90
C LEU A 289 -3.06 -3.01 3.38
N TRP A 290 -2.07 -3.63 4.01
CA TRP A 290 -1.95 -3.62 5.44
C TRP A 290 -0.61 -3.02 5.87
N PHE A 291 -0.58 -2.39 7.03
CA PHE A 291 0.61 -1.75 7.57
C PHE A 291 0.52 -1.68 9.08
N ARG A 292 1.65 -1.43 9.74
CA ARG A 292 1.73 -1.23 11.18
C ARG A 292 1.89 0.24 11.54
N ALA A 293 1.42 0.64 12.72
CA ALA A 293 1.51 2.02 13.21
C ALA A 293 2.94 2.57 13.27
N ASN A 294 3.94 1.71 13.36
CA ASN A 294 5.36 2.07 13.39
C ASN A 294 6.02 2.11 12.00
N ASN A 295 5.30 1.77 10.91
CA ASN A 295 5.82 1.98 9.57
C ASN A 295 6.04 3.46 9.29
N ASP A 296 6.92 3.77 8.32
CA ASP A 296 7.13 5.15 7.91
C ASP A 296 5.85 5.71 7.24
N PRO A 297 5.22 6.76 7.81
CA PRO A 297 4.01 7.32 7.24
C PRO A 297 4.18 7.86 5.81
N ILE A 298 5.37 8.34 5.48
CA ILE A 298 5.68 8.82 4.12
C ILE A 298 5.69 7.65 3.16
N GLU A 299 6.30 6.53 3.55
CA GLU A 299 6.38 5.34 2.70
C GLU A 299 5.00 4.71 2.49
N VAL A 300 4.18 4.58 3.55
CA VAL A 300 2.79 4.09 3.42
C VAL A 300 1.99 4.99 2.48
N GLY A 301 2.06 6.32 2.67
CA GLY A 301 1.40 7.28 1.78
C GLY A 301 1.89 7.18 0.34
N ARG A 302 3.20 7.05 0.14
CA ARG A 302 3.81 6.91 -1.19
C ARG A 302 3.36 5.63 -1.91
N GLN A 303 3.23 4.50 -1.20
CA GLN A 303 2.72 3.26 -1.78
C GLN A 303 1.28 3.44 -2.31
N ILE A 304 0.43 4.12 -1.56
CA ILE A 304 -0.96 4.41 -1.98
C ILE A 304 -0.96 5.39 -3.15
N ASP A 305 -0.18 6.49 -3.07
CA ASP A 305 -0.09 7.51 -4.11
C ASP A 305 0.43 6.93 -5.43
N ASP A 306 1.51 6.14 -5.36
CA ASP A 306 2.09 5.48 -6.53
C ASP A 306 1.11 4.50 -7.17
N ALA A 307 0.42 3.65 -6.39
CA ALA A 307 -0.56 2.72 -6.92
C ALA A 307 -1.76 3.45 -7.55
N GLY A 308 -2.29 4.48 -6.88
CA GLY A 308 -3.41 5.30 -7.34
C GLY A 308 -3.05 6.30 -8.43
N GLU A 309 -1.76 6.42 -8.79
CA GLU A 309 -1.25 7.43 -9.74
C GLU A 309 -1.63 8.86 -9.34
N MET A 310 -1.67 9.11 -8.03
CA MET A 310 -2.09 10.39 -7.45
C MET A 310 -0.89 11.29 -7.17
N VAL A 311 -1.11 12.60 -7.26
CA VAL A 311 -0.14 13.62 -6.84
C VAL A 311 -0.82 14.56 -5.87
N ILE A 312 -0.40 14.47 -4.60
CA ILE A 312 -0.91 15.36 -3.55
C ILE A 312 -0.25 16.73 -3.68
N TYR A 313 -1.00 17.79 -3.53
CA TYR A 313 -0.48 19.15 -3.58
C TYR A 313 -1.22 20.08 -2.61
N GLU A 314 -0.53 21.12 -2.16
CA GLU A 314 -1.14 22.22 -1.40
C GLU A 314 -1.63 23.29 -2.37
N ARG A 315 -2.88 23.68 -2.24
CA ARG A 315 -3.53 24.72 -3.02
C ARG A 315 -3.15 26.11 -2.49
N ALA A 316 -3.46 27.14 -3.28
CA ALA A 316 -3.19 28.53 -2.90
C ALA A 316 -3.99 29.02 -1.67
N ASP A 317 -5.08 28.34 -1.37
CA ASP A 317 -5.93 28.59 -0.18
C ASP A 317 -5.50 27.78 1.06
N GLY A 318 -4.41 27.00 0.96
CA GLY A 318 -3.88 26.15 2.02
C GLY A 318 -4.56 24.78 2.16
N LEU A 319 -5.59 24.52 1.37
CA LEU A 319 -6.24 23.20 1.36
C LEU A 319 -5.41 22.17 0.59
N ILE A 320 -5.53 20.92 0.98
CA ILE A 320 -4.85 19.80 0.33
C ILE A 320 -5.73 19.26 -0.79
N GLY A 321 -5.23 19.41 -2.01
CA GLY A 321 -5.79 18.85 -3.22
C GLY A 321 -5.07 17.59 -3.69
N VAL A 322 -5.65 16.90 -4.66
CA VAL A 322 -5.08 15.73 -5.31
C VAL A 322 -5.31 15.76 -6.81
N HIS A 323 -4.25 15.58 -7.58
CA HIS A 323 -4.38 15.29 -9.00
C HIS A 323 -4.61 13.80 -9.19
N ALA A 324 -5.72 13.46 -9.83
CA ALA A 324 -6.07 12.09 -10.15
C ALA A 324 -5.14 11.46 -11.20
N GLY A 325 -5.15 10.14 -11.29
CA GLY A 325 -4.38 9.35 -12.25
C GLY A 325 -4.98 9.36 -13.67
N GLU A 326 -5.20 10.54 -14.21
CA GLU A 326 -5.71 10.75 -15.57
C GLU A 326 -5.05 11.96 -16.23
N PHE A 327 -5.17 12.05 -17.55
CA PHE A 327 -4.78 13.26 -18.26
C PHE A 327 -5.89 14.31 -18.12
N VAL A 328 -5.49 15.50 -17.67
CA VAL A 328 -6.36 16.67 -17.61
C VAL A 328 -5.79 17.74 -18.55
N GLU A 329 -6.63 18.31 -19.39
CA GLU A 329 -6.21 19.36 -20.29
C GLU A 329 -5.59 20.54 -19.54
N PRO A 330 -4.36 20.94 -19.86
CA PRO A 330 -3.66 22.01 -19.14
C PRO A 330 -4.39 23.36 -19.21
N THR A 331 -4.66 23.95 -18.07
CA THR A 331 -5.21 25.31 -17.95
C THR A 331 -4.14 26.38 -18.12
N VAL A 332 -2.87 26.05 -17.89
CA VAL A 332 -1.73 26.94 -18.08
C VAL A 332 -1.13 26.68 -19.45
N ARG A 333 -1.16 27.68 -20.31
CA ARG A 333 -0.54 27.66 -21.63
C ARG A 333 0.49 28.78 -21.71
N LEU A 334 1.75 28.43 -21.93
CA LEU A 334 2.87 29.36 -22.05
C LEU A 334 3.30 29.47 -23.50
N THR A 335 3.44 30.69 -23.98
CA THR A 335 3.95 31.00 -25.32
C THR A 335 5.44 31.35 -25.28
N GLN A 336 6.06 31.49 -26.44
CA GLN A 336 7.45 31.93 -26.53
C GLN A 336 7.69 33.27 -25.83
N ASP A 337 6.70 34.17 -25.83
CA ASP A 337 6.82 35.50 -25.22
C ASP A 337 6.77 35.47 -23.69
N ASP A 338 6.17 34.43 -23.11
CA ASP A 338 6.08 34.21 -21.67
C ASP A 338 7.35 33.55 -21.09
N ILE A 339 8.22 32.99 -21.93
CA ILE A 339 9.32 32.14 -21.52
C ILE A 339 10.66 32.86 -21.64
N PHE A 340 11.29 33.15 -20.51
CA PHE A 340 12.64 33.76 -20.47
C PHE A 340 13.75 32.77 -20.82
N ALA A 341 13.63 31.53 -20.35
CA ALA A 341 14.58 30.48 -20.62
C ALA A 341 13.92 29.11 -20.69
N ILE A 342 14.32 28.31 -21.67
CA ILE A 342 13.90 26.93 -21.81
C ILE A 342 15.08 26.05 -22.16
N LYS A 343 15.24 24.95 -21.40
CA LYS A 343 16.21 23.91 -21.66
C LYS A 343 15.48 22.61 -21.96
N VAL A 344 15.76 22.01 -23.10
CA VAL A 344 15.21 20.71 -23.49
C VAL A 344 16.39 19.76 -23.63
N ASP A 345 16.37 18.67 -22.89
CA ASP A 345 17.39 17.63 -22.99
C ASP A 345 17.12 16.82 -24.29
N LYS A 346 17.98 17.03 -25.30
CA LYS A 346 17.83 16.42 -26.62
C LYS A 346 18.46 15.02 -26.73
N ASN A 347 19.56 14.80 -25.99
CA ASN A 347 20.33 13.58 -26.11
C ASN A 347 20.36 12.83 -24.78
N ARG A 348 19.72 11.67 -24.75
CA ARG A 348 20.00 10.68 -23.72
C ARG A 348 21.24 9.89 -24.11
N ARG A 349 22.09 9.64 -23.12
CA ARG A 349 23.14 8.62 -23.28
C ARG A 349 22.45 7.29 -23.56
N LYS A 350 22.96 6.51 -24.53
CA LYS A 350 22.42 5.19 -24.89
C LYS A 350 22.16 4.30 -23.66
N ASN A 351 23.08 4.36 -22.69
CA ASN A 351 22.99 3.59 -21.44
C ASN A 351 21.94 4.10 -20.43
N ALA A 352 21.39 5.30 -20.61
CA ALA A 352 20.36 5.86 -19.73
C ALA A 352 18.93 5.59 -20.22
N THR A 353 18.77 4.92 -21.36
CA THR A 353 17.47 4.55 -21.91
C THR A 353 16.97 3.30 -21.17
N VAL A 354 15.79 3.39 -20.57
CA VAL A 354 15.12 2.23 -19.96
C VAL A 354 14.56 1.35 -21.07
N LEU A 355 14.95 0.07 -21.09
CA LEU A 355 14.53 -0.89 -22.10
C LEU A 355 13.27 -1.63 -21.68
N ALA A 356 13.16 -1.92 -20.41
CA ALA A 356 12.06 -2.70 -19.86
C ALA A 356 11.67 -2.25 -18.45
N VAL A 357 10.44 -2.53 -18.07
CA VAL A 357 9.96 -2.37 -16.71
C VAL A 357 9.39 -3.69 -16.25
N ARG A 358 9.91 -4.21 -15.13
CA ARG A 358 9.35 -5.36 -14.41
C ARG A 358 8.37 -4.84 -13.37
N GLY A 359 7.32 -5.60 -13.12
CA GLY A 359 6.33 -5.29 -12.10
C GLY A 359 6.04 -6.49 -11.23
N ARG A 360 5.79 -6.25 -9.94
CA ARG A 360 5.27 -7.23 -9.00
C ARG A 360 3.94 -6.74 -8.47
N TYR A 361 3.01 -7.64 -8.31
CA TYR A 361 1.68 -7.35 -7.81
C TYR A 361 1.17 -8.47 -6.91
N VAL A 362 0.18 -8.19 -6.10
CA VAL A 362 -0.47 -9.15 -5.22
C VAL A 362 -1.61 -9.82 -5.99
N ASN A 363 -1.51 -11.11 -6.27
CA ASN A 363 -2.54 -11.81 -7.05
C ASN A 363 -3.69 -12.28 -6.15
N ARG A 364 -4.86 -11.64 -6.31
CA ARG A 364 -6.07 -12.03 -5.57
C ARG A 364 -6.60 -13.41 -5.93
N GLN A 365 -6.32 -13.90 -7.12
CA GLN A 365 -6.75 -15.22 -7.58
C GLN A 365 -5.83 -16.33 -7.09
N ASN A 366 -4.60 -15.98 -6.70
CA ASN A 366 -3.64 -16.87 -6.09
C ASN A 366 -3.41 -16.50 -4.61
N ASP A 367 -4.48 -16.54 -3.83
CA ASP A 367 -4.46 -16.36 -2.36
C ASP A 367 -3.70 -15.12 -1.86
N TYR A 368 -3.69 -14.04 -2.64
CA TYR A 368 -2.95 -12.81 -2.34
C TYR A 368 -1.42 -12.99 -2.27
N ASN A 369 -0.87 -13.99 -2.94
CA ASN A 369 0.57 -14.13 -3.10
C ASN A 369 1.13 -13.06 -4.04
N THR A 370 2.39 -12.70 -3.83
CA THR A 370 3.11 -11.78 -4.71
C THR A 370 3.56 -12.51 -5.96
N GLU A 371 3.24 -11.96 -7.13
CA GLU A 371 3.61 -12.50 -8.43
C GLU A 371 4.29 -11.45 -9.31
N ASP A 372 5.11 -11.93 -10.23
CA ASP A 372 5.71 -11.10 -11.24
C ASP A 372 4.71 -10.87 -12.39
N ALA A 373 4.51 -9.60 -12.75
CA ALA A 373 3.75 -9.26 -13.95
C ALA A 373 4.60 -9.46 -15.21
N ALA A 374 3.95 -9.61 -16.35
CA ALA A 374 4.64 -9.63 -17.63
C ALA A 374 5.52 -8.39 -17.79
N ILE A 375 6.68 -8.55 -18.43
CA ILE A 375 7.64 -7.45 -18.63
C ILE A 375 7.05 -6.49 -19.67
N TYR A 376 7.04 -5.18 -19.36
CA TYR A 376 6.68 -4.14 -20.31
C TYR A 376 7.92 -3.56 -20.97
N GLY A 377 7.93 -3.48 -22.30
CA GLY A 377 9.06 -3.01 -23.10
C GLY A 377 9.67 -4.10 -23.98
N MET A 378 10.99 -4.04 -24.22
CA MET A 378 11.66 -5.06 -25.04
C MET A 378 11.95 -6.31 -24.21
N PRO A 379 11.29 -7.45 -24.50
CA PRO A 379 11.47 -8.65 -23.69
C PRO A 379 12.68 -9.52 -24.08
N TYR A 380 13.40 -9.17 -25.17
CA TYR A 380 14.31 -10.12 -25.80
C TYR A 380 15.76 -9.66 -25.98
N GLY A 381 16.65 -10.64 -26.00
CA GLY A 381 18.05 -10.50 -26.36
C GLY A 381 18.75 -9.56 -25.42
N ILE A 382 18.29 -9.64 -24.22
CA ILE A 382 18.86 -8.84 -23.20
C ILE A 382 20.13 -9.57 -22.80
N ASP A 383 21.22 -9.17 -23.42
CA ASP A 383 22.57 -9.46 -22.96
C ASP A 383 22.70 -9.01 -21.50
N ASP A 384 23.66 -9.52 -20.75
CA ASP A 384 23.88 -9.20 -19.31
C ASP A 384 23.83 -7.70 -18.96
N ASP A 385 24.12 -6.82 -19.91
CA ASP A 385 24.01 -5.34 -19.80
C ASP A 385 22.58 -4.81 -19.64
N SER A 386 21.57 -5.62 -19.81
CA SER A 386 20.19 -5.14 -19.87
C SER A 386 19.54 -5.05 -18.50
N THR A 387 20.01 -5.77 -17.50
CA THR A 387 19.56 -5.67 -16.10
C THR A 387 19.75 -4.25 -15.57
N GLU A 388 20.84 -3.57 -15.94
CA GLU A 388 21.08 -2.18 -15.59
C GLU A 388 20.07 -1.19 -16.20
N ARG A 389 19.42 -1.57 -17.31
CA ARG A 389 18.47 -0.75 -18.06
C ARG A 389 17.02 -1.17 -17.84
N THR A 390 16.79 -2.03 -16.86
CA THR A 390 15.48 -2.47 -16.42
C THR A 390 15.11 -1.78 -15.10
N GLN A 391 13.91 -1.22 -15.04
CA GLN A 391 13.35 -0.67 -13.80
C GLN A 391 12.32 -1.63 -13.22
N THR A 392 12.13 -1.59 -11.90
CA THR A 392 11.16 -2.44 -11.21
C THR A 392 10.08 -1.60 -10.54
N ILE A 393 8.84 -2.08 -10.57
CA ILE A 393 7.73 -1.64 -9.73
C ILE A 393 7.48 -2.75 -8.72
N ASP A 394 7.54 -2.43 -7.45
CA ASP A 394 7.18 -3.31 -6.34
C ASP A 394 6.25 -2.50 -5.43
N ASN A 395 4.94 -2.72 -5.56
CA ASN A 395 3.94 -1.95 -4.82
C ASN A 395 2.84 -2.89 -4.32
N VAL A 396 2.77 -3.03 -3.01
CA VAL A 396 1.87 -3.95 -2.30
C VAL A 396 0.38 -3.59 -2.43
N CYS A 397 0.07 -2.34 -2.82
CA CYS A 397 -1.32 -1.91 -3.03
C CYS A 397 -1.90 -2.42 -4.35
N ILE A 398 -1.06 -2.82 -5.31
CA ILE A 398 -1.50 -3.26 -6.63
C ILE A 398 -1.93 -4.73 -6.55
N GLN A 399 -3.21 -5.00 -6.84
CA GLN A 399 -3.81 -6.31 -6.70
C GLN A 399 -4.38 -6.87 -8.00
N SER A 400 -3.89 -6.41 -9.15
CA SER A 400 -4.30 -6.87 -10.47
C SER A 400 -3.12 -6.79 -11.43
N HIS A 401 -2.99 -7.80 -12.31
CA HIS A 401 -1.99 -7.83 -13.37
C HIS A 401 -2.17 -6.65 -14.34
N ASN A 402 -3.40 -6.37 -14.78
CA ASN A 402 -3.71 -5.24 -15.65
C ASN A 402 -3.30 -3.90 -15.02
N HIS A 403 -3.62 -3.70 -13.72
CA HIS A 403 -3.21 -2.50 -13.01
C HIS A 403 -1.68 -2.36 -12.99
N CYS A 404 -0.96 -3.44 -12.71
CA CYS A 404 0.51 -3.46 -12.73
C CYS A 404 1.06 -3.10 -14.11
N GLN A 405 0.50 -3.68 -15.19
CA GLN A 405 0.92 -3.42 -16.57
C GLN A 405 0.69 -1.95 -16.97
N ARG A 406 -0.43 -1.36 -16.59
CA ARG A 406 -0.68 0.09 -16.82
C ARG A 406 0.36 0.95 -16.10
N LYS A 407 0.73 0.60 -14.87
CA LYS A 407 1.79 1.30 -14.11
C LYS A 407 3.17 1.12 -14.77
N GLN A 408 3.47 -0.08 -15.28
CA GLN A 408 4.72 -0.34 -16.01
C GLN A 408 4.81 0.53 -17.27
N LYS A 409 3.72 0.66 -18.06
CA LYS A 409 3.66 1.57 -19.20
C LYS A 409 3.98 3.01 -18.80
N LEU A 410 3.27 3.54 -17.78
CA LEU A 410 3.49 4.90 -17.31
C LEU A 410 4.95 5.13 -16.89
N LYS A 411 5.51 4.19 -16.13
CA LYS A 411 6.91 4.26 -15.70
C LYS A 411 7.87 4.23 -16.88
N PHE A 412 7.63 3.34 -17.85
CA PHE A 412 8.44 3.22 -19.06
C PHE A 412 8.43 4.50 -19.90
N VAL A 413 7.24 5.06 -20.15
CA VAL A 413 7.08 6.29 -20.94
C VAL A 413 7.76 7.47 -20.23
N ARG A 414 7.50 7.66 -18.94
CA ARG A 414 8.11 8.74 -18.14
C ARG A 414 9.61 8.61 -18.03
N ALA A 415 10.06 7.38 -17.81
CA ALA A 415 11.48 7.11 -17.72
C ALA A 415 12.20 7.45 -19.03
N ASN A 416 11.57 7.31 -20.18
CA ASN A 416 12.12 7.61 -21.49
C ASN A 416 11.74 8.99 -22.06
N ALA A 417 10.92 9.77 -21.34
CA ALA A 417 10.49 11.10 -21.79
C ALA A 417 11.64 12.13 -21.75
N ARG A 418 11.61 13.11 -22.64
CA ARG A 418 12.56 14.22 -22.65
C ARG A 418 12.28 15.16 -21.49
N ARG A 419 13.33 15.56 -20.77
CA ARG A 419 13.21 16.53 -19.68
C ARG A 419 13.23 17.95 -20.23
N VAL A 420 12.44 18.80 -19.60
CA VAL A 420 12.34 20.22 -19.91
C VAL A 420 12.42 21.01 -18.63
N THR A 421 13.25 22.07 -18.63
CA THR A 421 13.27 23.07 -17.56
C THR A 421 12.86 24.40 -18.16
N VAL A 422 11.91 25.07 -17.52
CA VAL A 422 11.30 26.31 -18.00
C VAL A 422 11.46 27.38 -16.92
N THR A 423 11.86 28.59 -17.35
CA THR A 423 11.77 29.80 -16.54
C THR A 423 10.89 30.79 -17.31
N ALA A 424 9.78 31.17 -16.73
CA ALA A 424 8.74 31.98 -17.37
C ALA A 424 8.31 33.18 -16.52
N ASP A 425 7.56 34.09 -17.14
CA ASP A 425 6.92 35.19 -16.45
C ASP A 425 5.98 34.70 -15.36
N TYR A 426 6.10 35.28 -14.17
CA TYR A 426 5.31 34.88 -13.00
C TYR A 426 3.81 34.97 -13.24
N ARG A 427 3.33 36.03 -13.95
CA ARG A 427 1.89 36.25 -14.16
C ARG A 427 1.31 35.20 -15.10
N ALA A 428 2.03 34.82 -16.13
CA ALA A 428 1.60 33.79 -17.07
C ALA A 428 1.68 32.38 -16.47
N ALA A 429 2.73 32.09 -15.67
CA ALA A 429 3.06 30.75 -15.23
C ALA A 429 2.70 30.43 -13.76
N LYS A 430 2.13 31.39 -12.98
CA LYS A 430 1.82 31.17 -11.55
C LYS A 430 0.95 29.93 -11.29
N GLY A 431 0.06 29.60 -12.21
CA GLY A 431 -0.79 28.40 -12.13
C GLY A 431 -0.03 27.09 -12.27
N ALA A 432 1.17 27.08 -12.83
CA ALA A 432 1.98 25.87 -12.99
C ALA A 432 2.35 25.22 -11.65
N ALA A 433 2.35 25.99 -10.55
CA ALA A 433 2.60 25.49 -9.21
C ALA A 433 1.47 24.59 -8.66
N TYR A 434 0.30 24.66 -9.25
CA TYR A 434 -0.91 23.95 -8.84
C TYR A 434 -1.46 23.03 -9.93
N SER A 435 -0.71 22.87 -11.03
CA SER A 435 -1.12 22.11 -12.20
C SER A 435 -0.21 20.93 -12.41
N ARG A 436 -0.77 19.75 -12.64
CA ARG A 436 0.02 18.57 -13.03
C ARG A 436 0.59 18.70 -14.43
N PHE A 437 -0.17 19.33 -15.35
CA PHE A 437 0.23 19.50 -16.75
C PHE A 437 0.23 20.98 -17.14
N VAL A 438 1.23 21.35 -17.97
CA VAL A 438 1.38 22.69 -18.55
C VAL A 438 1.57 22.54 -20.05
N ARG A 439 0.91 23.37 -20.84
CA ARG A 439 1.05 23.43 -22.30
C ARG A 439 2.09 24.48 -22.68
N ILE A 440 2.97 24.13 -23.59
CA ILE A 440 3.99 25.05 -24.11
C ILE A 440 3.89 25.16 -25.62
N HIS A 441 3.80 26.40 -26.10
CA HIS A 441 3.89 26.75 -27.51
C HIS A 441 5.21 27.50 -27.76
N TYR A 442 6.24 26.78 -28.17
CA TYR A 442 7.57 27.32 -28.49
C TYR A 442 8.09 26.72 -29.83
N PRO A 443 7.54 27.14 -30.99
CA PRO A 443 7.83 26.50 -32.27
C PRO A 443 9.31 26.52 -32.68
N SER A 444 10.04 27.59 -32.36
CA SER A 444 11.48 27.71 -32.68
C SER A 444 12.36 26.67 -31.95
N ARG A 445 11.84 26.01 -30.94
CA ARG A 445 12.48 24.89 -30.21
C ARG A 445 11.86 23.53 -30.52
N GLY A 446 10.93 23.47 -31.52
CA GLY A 446 10.22 22.25 -31.87
C GLY A 446 9.17 21.81 -30.82
N LEU A 447 8.64 22.75 -30.06
CA LEU A 447 7.59 22.53 -29.08
C LEU A 447 6.32 23.26 -29.53
N ALA A 448 5.58 22.69 -30.46
CA ALA A 448 4.29 23.21 -30.89
C ALA A 448 3.17 22.52 -30.08
N GLU A 449 2.53 23.27 -29.18
CA GLU A 449 1.48 22.77 -28.27
C GLU A 449 1.90 21.53 -27.44
N ALA A 450 3.17 21.51 -27.02
CA ALA A 450 3.71 20.40 -26.27
C ALA A 450 3.19 20.40 -24.82
N VAL A 451 2.83 19.23 -24.32
CA VAL A 451 2.41 19.04 -22.93
C VAL A 451 3.60 18.62 -22.08
N ILE A 452 3.76 19.30 -20.96
CA ILE A 452 4.77 18.98 -19.94
C ILE A 452 4.05 18.49 -18.68
N GLU A 453 4.36 17.30 -18.21
CA GLU A 453 4.02 16.87 -16.84
C GLU A 453 5.05 17.49 -15.91
N VAL A 454 4.61 18.35 -14.98
CA VAL A 454 5.47 19.05 -14.02
C VAL A 454 5.98 18.03 -13.01
N ILE A 455 7.30 17.97 -12.83
CA ILE A 455 7.95 17.06 -11.87
C ILE A 455 8.83 17.88 -10.92
N GLY A 456 8.65 17.65 -9.63
CA GLY A 456 9.41 18.32 -8.59
C GLY A 456 8.92 19.73 -8.25
N ASN A 457 9.77 20.48 -7.58
CA ASN A 457 9.38 21.76 -7.02
C ASN A 457 9.29 22.87 -8.06
N VAL A 458 8.27 23.69 -7.93
CA VAL A 458 8.14 24.93 -8.67
C VAL A 458 8.73 26.07 -7.84
N THR A 459 9.78 26.73 -8.35
CA THR A 459 10.44 27.81 -7.66
C THR A 459 9.88 29.17 -8.11
N ARG A 460 9.52 30.02 -7.15
CA ARG A 460 8.99 31.37 -7.37
C ARG A 460 10.00 32.42 -6.96
N ASP A 461 10.40 33.28 -7.88
CA ASP A 461 11.21 34.47 -7.62
C ASP A 461 10.36 35.73 -7.82
N LEU A 462 9.79 36.22 -6.73
CA LEU A 462 8.92 37.40 -6.75
C LEU A 462 9.68 38.70 -6.98
N ARG A 463 11.00 38.75 -6.72
CA ARG A 463 11.80 39.94 -7.01
C ARG A 463 12.04 40.09 -8.51
N ALA A 464 12.36 38.99 -9.17
CA ALA A 464 12.55 38.95 -10.63
C ALA A 464 11.24 38.72 -11.40
N MET A 465 10.11 38.54 -10.72
CA MET A 465 8.81 38.20 -11.31
C MET A 465 8.90 36.98 -12.22
N ARG A 466 9.60 35.93 -11.74
CA ARG A 466 9.85 34.69 -12.49
C ARG A 466 9.37 33.47 -11.72
N ILE A 467 9.03 32.46 -12.48
CA ILE A 467 8.74 31.13 -11.98
C ILE A 467 9.54 30.12 -12.78
N SER A 468 10.12 29.14 -12.09
CA SER A 468 10.91 28.09 -12.73
C SER A 468 10.37 26.73 -12.32
N PHE A 469 10.20 25.83 -13.26
CA PHE A 469 9.79 24.47 -13.03
C PHE A 469 10.48 23.51 -14.00
N SER A 470 10.54 22.25 -13.60
CA SER A 470 11.05 21.16 -14.43
C SER A 470 9.95 20.13 -14.66
N GLY A 471 10.00 19.47 -15.79
CA GLY A 471 9.04 18.43 -16.13
C GLY A 471 9.54 17.55 -17.27
N ILE A 472 8.66 16.70 -17.73
CA ILE A 472 8.88 15.80 -18.86
C ILE A 472 7.84 16.04 -19.95
N LEU A 473 8.25 15.89 -21.22
CA LEU A 473 7.33 15.94 -22.34
C LEU A 473 6.51 14.66 -22.38
N VAL A 474 5.19 14.81 -22.37
CA VAL A 474 4.24 13.70 -22.40
C VAL A 474 3.21 13.90 -23.52
N SER A 475 2.62 12.78 -23.97
CA SER A 475 1.45 12.81 -24.87
C SER A 475 0.17 12.92 -24.03
N PRO A 476 -0.90 13.57 -24.52
CA PRO A 476 -2.24 13.47 -23.94
C PRO A 476 -2.72 12.01 -23.79
N SER A 477 -2.25 11.10 -24.65
CA SER A 477 -2.55 9.66 -24.59
C SER A 477 -1.70 8.88 -23.55
N LEU A 478 -1.02 9.56 -22.63
CA LEU A 478 -0.17 8.92 -21.61
C LEU A 478 -0.89 7.82 -20.83
N TYR A 479 -2.17 8.05 -20.53
CA TYR A 479 -2.99 7.15 -19.71
C TYR A 479 -3.82 6.16 -20.53
N ASP A 480 -3.78 6.24 -21.86
CA ASP A 480 -4.46 5.27 -22.70
C ASP A 480 -3.75 3.92 -22.61
N PHE A 481 -4.51 2.85 -22.50
CA PHE A 481 -3.98 1.50 -22.43
C PHE A 481 -4.96 0.54 -23.11
N ASP A 482 -4.51 -0.08 -24.16
CA ASP A 482 -5.26 -1.14 -24.84
C ASP A 482 -4.80 -2.50 -24.33
N ALA A 483 -5.57 -3.08 -23.43
CA ALA A 483 -5.22 -4.35 -22.83
C ALA A 483 -5.10 -5.51 -23.82
N ALA A 484 -5.82 -5.45 -24.96
CA ALA A 484 -5.76 -6.50 -25.96
C ALA A 484 -4.37 -6.60 -26.64
N THR A 485 -3.71 -5.45 -26.80
CA THR A 485 -2.42 -5.35 -27.52
C THR A 485 -1.23 -5.04 -26.64
N GLU A 486 -1.45 -4.34 -25.52
CA GLU A 486 -0.37 -3.84 -24.64
C GLU A 486 -0.18 -4.66 -23.37
N GLU A 487 -1.23 -5.36 -22.89
CA GLU A 487 -1.12 -6.20 -21.70
C GLU A 487 -0.48 -7.55 -22.05
N GLY A 488 0.64 -7.86 -21.42
CA GLY A 488 1.28 -9.18 -21.51
C GLY A 488 0.40 -10.28 -20.90
N ALA A 489 0.73 -11.52 -21.15
CA ALA A 489 0.07 -12.63 -20.47
C ALA A 489 0.51 -12.67 -18.99
N PRO A 490 -0.41 -12.82 -18.03
CA PRO A 490 -0.03 -13.11 -16.65
C PRO A 490 0.70 -14.46 -16.59
N GLY A 491 1.53 -14.66 -15.56
CA GLY A 491 2.14 -15.97 -15.30
C GLY A 491 1.07 -17.05 -15.11
N GLU A 492 1.43 -18.29 -15.43
CA GLU A 492 0.56 -19.42 -15.11
C GLU A 492 0.52 -19.62 -13.58
N ILE A 493 -0.69 -19.73 -13.04
CA ILE A 493 -0.87 -20.14 -11.64
C ILE A 493 -0.51 -21.63 -11.57
N ILE A 494 0.62 -21.94 -10.95
CA ILE A 494 0.99 -23.32 -10.66
C ILE A 494 0.16 -23.76 -9.46
N GLU A 495 -0.91 -24.52 -9.69
CA GLU A 495 -1.62 -25.17 -8.60
C GLU A 495 -0.62 -26.11 -7.87
N PRO A 496 -0.52 -26.01 -6.53
CA PRO A 496 0.29 -26.96 -5.79
C PRO A 496 -0.21 -28.37 -6.13
N ALA A 497 0.72 -29.29 -6.41
CA ALA A 497 0.36 -30.69 -6.65
C ALA A 497 -0.56 -31.16 -5.51
N PRO A 498 -1.60 -31.95 -5.81
CA PRO A 498 -2.43 -32.53 -4.76
C PRO A 498 -1.51 -33.17 -3.72
N ASP A 499 -1.79 -32.87 -2.43
CA ASP A 499 -1.05 -33.45 -1.32
C ASP A 499 -1.17 -34.99 -1.47
N GLU A 500 -0.22 -35.58 -2.18
CA GLU A 500 -0.07 -37.05 -2.20
C GLU A 500 0.28 -37.40 -0.77
N GLY A 501 -0.71 -37.85 -0.01
CA GLY A 501 -0.57 -38.14 1.41
C GLY A 501 0.76 -38.86 1.65
N VAL A 502 1.40 -38.55 2.77
CA VAL A 502 2.68 -39.18 3.16
C VAL A 502 2.60 -40.67 2.77
N PRO A 503 3.47 -41.19 1.89
CA PRO A 503 3.42 -42.56 1.51
C PRO A 503 3.38 -43.42 2.77
N ASP A 504 2.45 -44.36 2.85
CA ASP A 504 2.38 -45.29 3.97
C ASP A 504 3.79 -45.79 4.26
N ALA A 505 4.23 -45.70 5.51
CA ALA A 505 5.57 -46.12 5.91
C ALA A 505 5.76 -47.58 5.46
N VAL A 506 6.50 -47.76 4.39
CA VAL A 506 6.87 -49.11 3.94
C VAL A 506 7.61 -49.75 5.10
N ASN A 507 7.15 -50.89 5.57
CA ASN A 507 7.78 -51.67 6.64
C ASN A 507 9.27 -51.84 6.32
N VAL A 508 10.10 -51.01 6.96
CA VAL A 508 11.55 -51.13 6.86
C VAL A 508 11.96 -52.29 7.76
N THR A 509 12.20 -53.46 7.17
CA THR A 509 12.81 -54.60 7.87
C THR A 509 14.29 -54.27 8.03
N ILE A 510 14.72 -53.91 9.23
CA ILE A 510 16.13 -53.71 9.55
C ILE A 510 16.74 -55.12 9.79
N GLU A 511 17.50 -55.65 8.83
CA GLU A 511 18.39 -56.79 9.05
C GLU A 511 19.66 -56.33 9.77
N ILE A 512 19.76 -56.66 11.04
CA ILE A 512 20.99 -56.47 11.81
C ILE A 512 21.94 -57.62 11.45
N ARG A 513 22.93 -57.39 10.61
CA ARG A 513 24.06 -58.31 10.38
C ARG A 513 25.13 -58.04 11.44
N THR A 514 25.28 -58.99 12.37
CA THR A 514 26.43 -59.04 13.27
C THR A 514 27.58 -59.73 12.50
N GLU A 515 28.57 -58.98 12.03
CA GLU A 515 29.85 -59.54 11.64
C GLU A 515 30.65 -59.87 12.90
N VAL A 516 30.92 -61.15 13.10
CA VAL A 516 31.89 -61.59 14.09
C VAL A 516 33.26 -61.46 13.42
N VAL A 517 34.03 -60.45 13.85
CA VAL A 517 35.44 -60.32 13.47
C VAL A 517 36.20 -61.34 14.29
N ALA A 518 36.81 -62.33 13.61
CA ALA A 518 37.69 -63.33 14.18
C ALA A 518 39.10 -62.77 14.43
#